data_4a3cd14e63428853700c4c2b3a83107e
#
_entry.id   4a3cd14e63428853700c4c2b3a83107e
#
_cell.length_a   1.000
_cell.length_b   1.000
_cell.length_c   1.000
_cell.angle_alpha   90.00
_cell.angle_beta   90.00
_cell.angle_gamma   90.00
#
_symmetry.space_group_name_H-M   'P 1'
#
loop_
_entity.id
_entity.type
_entity.pdbx_description
1 polymer ?
#
loop_
_entity_poly.entity_id
_entity_poly.type
_entity_poly.pdbx_seq_one_letter_code
_entity_poly.pdbx_strand_id
1 'polypeptide(L)'
;MKLAFVSPRYGNEIVGGAEHAVQMLAENCVRYAGVEAEIYTTTAGDERTWSARYSEGEEIVNDIKVLRFANDPIDRDKFDNWASSLLSRPHDVDEKLFDEWLKRQGPFSPGLLDAIQDCQSDAIVFHPMLSSPTSHGIFRSIKPTILHPA
;
A
#
# COMPACT_ATOMS: atom_id res chain seq x y z
N MET A 1 2.92 -22.51 2.99
CA MET A 1 3.46 -21.13 3.16
C MET A 1 2.41 -20.16 2.69
N LYS A 2 2.16 -19.12 3.48
CA LYS A 2 1.20 -18.06 3.16
C LYS A 2 1.93 -16.72 3.10
N LEU A 3 1.71 -15.94 2.03
CA LEU A 3 2.28 -14.62 1.84
C LEU A 3 1.17 -13.56 1.88
N ALA A 4 1.43 -12.46 2.58
CA ALA A 4 0.63 -11.24 2.47
C ALA A 4 1.33 -10.26 1.54
N PHE A 5 0.59 -9.65 0.63
CA PHE A 5 1.09 -8.59 -0.25
C PHE A 5 0.43 -7.28 0.14
N VAL A 6 1.22 -6.27 0.41
CA VAL A 6 0.75 -4.92 0.75
C VAL A 6 0.94 -4.02 -0.46
N SER A 7 -0.16 -3.46 -0.95
CA SER A 7 -0.17 -2.52 -2.07
C SER A 7 -1.17 -1.39 -1.81
N PRO A 8 -0.87 -0.15 -2.20
CA PRO A 8 -1.79 0.98 -2.01
C PRO A 8 -3.13 0.78 -2.72
N ARG A 9 -3.13 0.17 -3.89
CA ARG A 9 -4.33 -0.14 -4.70
C ARG A 9 -4.22 -1.56 -5.25
N TYR A 10 -5.35 -2.24 -5.40
CA TYR A 10 -5.40 -3.58 -5.99
C TYR A 10 -6.78 -3.84 -6.60
N GLY A 11 -6.83 -4.48 -7.77
CA GLY A 11 -8.07 -4.88 -8.43
C GLY A 11 -7.95 -4.89 -9.95
N ASN A 12 -8.83 -5.63 -10.61
CA ASN A 12 -8.82 -5.82 -12.08
C ASN A 12 -9.04 -4.53 -12.88
N GLU A 13 -9.67 -3.53 -12.25
CA GLU A 13 -9.94 -2.25 -12.89
C GLU A 13 -8.90 -1.18 -12.58
N ILE A 14 -7.89 -1.53 -11.77
CA ILE A 14 -6.79 -0.62 -11.43
C ILE A 14 -5.75 -0.66 -12.54
N VAL A 15 -5.51 0.48 -13.14
CA VAL A 15 -4.47 0.66 -14.16
C VAL A 15 -3.24 1.29 -13.54
N GLY A 16 -2.10 0.62 -13.66
CA GLY A 16 -0.82 1.09 -13.17
C GLY A 16 0.23 -0.01 -13.25
N GLY A 17 1.48 0.35 -13.54
CA GLY A 17 2.56 -0.63 -13.68
C GLY A 17 2.88 -1.34 -12.36
N ALA A 18 2.92 -0.60 -11.26
CA ALA A 18 3.16 -1.13 -9.93
C ALA A 18 2.05 -2.08 -9.48
N GLU A 19 0.78 -1.69 -9.67
CA GLU A 19 -0.37 -2.50 -9.30
C GLU A 19 -0.45 -3.78 -10.13
N HIS A 20 -0.17 -3.68 -11.42
CA HIS A 20 -0.12 -4.85 -12.29
C HIS A 20 1.02 -5.80 -11.89
N ALA A 21 2.18 -5.27 -11.52
CA ALA A 21 3.32 -6.08 -11.07
C ALA A 21 2.99 -6.88 -9.80
N VAL A 22 2.38 -6.26 -8.79
CA VAL A 22 2.01 -6.98 -7.57
C VAL A 22 0.89 -7.99 -7.83
N GLN A 23 -0.06 -7.68 -8.69
CA GLN A 23 -1.11 -8.62 -9.09
C GLN A 23 -0.52 -9.85 -9.76
N MET A 24 0.32 -9.68 -10.78
CA MET A 24 1.00 -10.79 -11.45
C MET A 24 1.87 -11.60 -10.48
N LEU A 25 2.58 -10.93 -9.57
CA LEU A 25 3.44 -11.61 -8.60
C LEU A 25 2.60 -12.50 -7.67
N ALA A 26 1.55 -11.97 -7.09
CA ALA A 26 0.66 -12.73 -6.19
C ALA A 26 -0.01 -13.91 -6.91
N GLU A 27 -0.57 -13.69 -8.10
CA GLU A 27 -1.21 -14.73 -8.91
C GLU A 27 -0.22 -15.83 -9.33
N ASN A 28 1.01 -15.47 -9.68
CA ASN A 28 2.05 -16.44 -10.05
C ASN A 28 2.55 -17.23 -8.84
N CYS A 29 2.66 -16.62 -7.66
CA CYS A 29 2.99 -17.34 -6.44
C CYS A 29 1.93 -18.41 -6.13
N VAL A 30 0.66 -18.12 -6.28
CA VAL A 30 -0.43 -19.09 -6.10
C VAL A 30 -0.36 -20.18 -7.18
N ARG A 31 -0.28 -19.78 -8.45
CA ARG A 31 -0.40 -20.69 -9.59
C ARG A 31 0.78 -21.63 -9.74
N TYR A 32 1.99 -21.14 -9.56
CA TYR A 32 3.21 -21.89 -9.90
C TYR A 32 4.04 -22.34 -8.69
N ALA A 33 3.94 -21.64 -7.56
CA ALA A 33 4.69 -21.98 -6.35
C ALA A 33 3.85 -22.72 -5.29
N GLY A 34 2.53 -22.83 -5.50
CA GLY A 34 1.63 -23.46 -4.53
C GLY A 34 1.58 -22.71 -3.19
N VAL A 35 1.81 -21.42 -3.21
CA VAL A 35 1.79 -20.54 -2.04
C VAL A 35 0.39 -19.98 -1.88
N GLU A 36 -0.14 -19.93 -0.67
CA GLU A 36 -1.32 -19.14 -0.37
C GLU A 36 -0.97 -17.66 -0.37
N ALA A 37 -1.80 -16.84 -1.02
CA ALA A 37 -1.62 -15.40 -1.06
C ALA A 37 -2.85 -14.66 -0.53
N GLU A 38 -2.62 -13.55 0.15
CA GLU A 38 -3.65 -12.58 0.50
C GLU A 38 -3.13 -11.17 0.24
N ILE A 39 -4.04 -10.26 -0.09
CA ILE A 39 -3.72 -8.87 -0.39
C ILE A 39 -4.25 -7.98 0.71
N TYR A 40 -3.41 -7.10 1.22
CA TYR A 40 -3.74 -6.01 2.11
C TYR A 40 -3.65 -4.70 1.33
N THR A 41 -4.77 -4.03 1.14
CA THR A 41 -4.85 -2.83 0.30
C THR A 41 -5.82 -1.81 0.85
N THR A 42 -5.92 -0.65 0.22
CA THR A 42 -6.88 0.38 0.60
C THR A 42 -8.14 0.34 -0.28
N THR A 43 -9.11 1.17 0.05
CA THR A 43 -10.31 1.38 -0.76
C THR A 43 -10.05 2.28 -1.97
N ALA A 44 -8.87 2.88 -2.09
CA ALA A 44 -8.53 3.82 -3.15
C ALA A 44 -8.59 3.20 -4.55
N GLY A 45 -9.19 3.92 -5.48
CA GLY A 45 -9.18 3.59 -6.90
C GLY A 45 -8.36 4.57 -7.74
N ASP A 46 -8.32 5.82 -7.33
CA ASP A 46 -7.62 6.89 -8.03
C ASP A 46 -6.24 7.15 -7.41
N GLU A 47 -5.19 7.18 -8.24
CA GLU A 47 -3.80 7.35 -7.78
C GLU A 47 -3.45 8.79 -7.44
N ARG A 48 -4.23 9.74 -7.95
CA ARG A 48 -3.96 11.16 -7.76
C ARG A 48 -4.55 11.68 -6.46
N THR A 49 -5.78 11.28 -6.17
CA THR A 49 -6.54 11.79 -5.02
C THR A 49 -6.72 10.78 -3.91
N TRP A 50 -6.40 9.51 -4.15
CA TRP A 50 -6.68 8.38 -3.27
C TRP A 50 -8.17 8.24 -2.91
N SER A 51 -9.06 8.76 -3.76
CA SER A 51 -10.50 8.62 -3.56
C SER A 51 -10.92 7.15 -3.62
N ALA A 52 -11.86 6.80 -2.73
CA ALA A 52 -12.37 5.44 -2.63
C ALA A 52 -13.15 5.04 -3.89
N ARG A 53 -12.87 3.86 -4.41
CA ARG A 53 -13.61 3.18 -5.47
C ARG A 53 -14.26 1.90 -4.95
N TYR A 54 -13.66 1.29 -3.95
CA TYR A 54 -14.06 0.02 -3.35
C TYR A 54 -14.62 0.23 -1.96
N SER A 55 -15.42 -0.72 -1.48
CA SER A 55 -15.87 -0.77 -0.10
C SER A 55 -14.82 -1.41 0.79
N GLU A 56 -14.79 -1.04 2.08
CA GLU A 56 -14.04 -1.78 3.09
C GLU A 56 -14.56 -3.21 3.24
N GLY A 57 -13.66 -4.10 3.64
CA GLY A 57 -13.98 -5.48 3.95
C GLY A 57 -13.14 -6.47 3.16
N GLU A 58 -13.67 -7.66 3.04
CA GLU A 58 -13.01 -8.79 2.36
C GLU A 58 -13.74 -9.12 1.06
N GLU A 59 -12.99 -9.41 0.04
CA GLU A 59 -13.49 -9.93 -1.23
C GLU A 59 -12.50 -10.94 -1.84
N ILE A 60 -12.91 -11.63 -2.88
CA ILE A 60 -12.05 -12.51 -3.67
C ILE A 60 -11.86 -11.90 -5.05
N VAL A 61 -10.60 -11.72 -5.44
CA VAL A 61 -10.22 -11.25 -6.77
C VAL A 61 -9.23 -12.26 -7.36
N ASN A 62 -9.58 -12.87 -8.49
CA ASN A 62 -8.76 -13.88 -9.17
C ASN A 62 -8.29 -15.01 -8.21
N ASP A 63 -9.22 -15.56 -7.43
CA ASP A 63 -9.00 -16.60 -6.43
C ASP A 63 -8.09 -16.20 -5.24
N ILE A 64 -7.77 -14.93 -5.10
CA ILE A 64 -6.97 -14.39 -3.99
C ILE A 64 -7.85 -13.58 -3.06
N LYS A 65 -7.70 -13.80 -1.76
CA LYS A 65 -8.36 -13.01 -0.72
C LYS A 65 -7.78 -11.60 -0.67
N VAL A 66 -8.64 -10.59 -0.76
CA VAL A 66 -8.30 -9.18 -0.70
C VAL A 66 -8.97 -8.55 0.50
N LEU A 67 -8.18 -7.95 1.38
CA LEU A 67 -8.64 -7.18 2.53
C LEU A 67 -8.46 -5.68 2.22
N ARG A 68 -9.57 -4.94 2.25
CA ARG A 68 -9.61 -3.51 1.95
C ARG A 68 -9.87 -2.67 3.17
N PHE A 69 -9.07 -1.65 3.36
CA PHE A 69 -9.13 -0.75 4.50
C PHE A 69 -9.38 0.69 4.02
N ALA A 70 -10.22 1.41 4.75
CA ALA A 70 -10.48 2.81 4.45
C ALA A 70 -9.20 3.64 4.50
N ASN A 71 -9.11 4.61 3.63
CA ASN A 71 -8.06 5.61 3.59
C ASN A 71 -8.65 7.00 3.37
N ASP A 72 -7.91 8.01 3.80
CA ASP A 72 -8.29 9.39 3.55
C ASP A 72 -7.92 9.81 2.13
N PRO A 73 -8.85 10.46 1.39
CA PRO A 73 -8.50 11.10 0.13
C PRO A 73 -7.66 12.35 0.38
N ILE A 74 -6.90 12.77 -0.62
CA ILE A 74 -6.10 13.98 -0.56
C ILE A 74 -6.51 14.99 -1.63
N ASP A 75 -6.29 16.26 -1.34
CA ASP A 75 -6.27 17.33 -2.31
C ASP A 75 -4.86 17.38 -2.93
N ARG A 76 -4.72 16.79 -4.12
CA ARG A 76 -3.41 16.67 -4.80
C ARG A 76 -2.75 18.02 -5.06
N ASP A 77 -3.50 19.00 -5.46
CA ASP A 77 -2.93 20.30 -5.81
C ASP A 77 -2.38 21.03 -4.56
N LYS A 78 -3.09 20.92 -3.44
CA LYS A 78 -2.58 21.42 -2.15
C LYS A 78 -1.35 20.64 -1.68
N PHE A 79 -1.37 19.32 -1.84
CA PHE A 79 -0.21 18.49 -1.50
C PHE A 79 1.01 18.86 -2.34
N ASP A 80 0.87 18.96 -3.66
CA ASP A 80 1.97 19.23 -4.57
C ASP A 80 2.60 20.62 -4.30
N ASN A 81 1.77 21.64 -4.02
CA ASN A 81 2.24 22.95 -3.63
C ASN A 81 3.03 22.93 -2.31
N TRP A 82 2.50 22.24 -1.31
CA TRP A 82 3.17 22.09 -0.03
C TRP A 82 4.47 21.28 -0.15
N ALA A 83 4.46 20.13 -0.84
CA ALA A 83 5.64 19.30 -1.07
C ALA A 83 6.74 20.07 -1.82
N SER A 84 6.38 20.88 -2.83
CA SER A 84 7.32 21.73 -3.54
C SER A 84 7.97 22.77 -2.62
N SER A 85 7.23 23.31 -1.64
CA SER A 85 7.77 24.23 -0.65
C SER A 85 8.78 23.57 0.28
N LEU A 86 8.60 22.30 0.61
CA LEU A 86 9.55 21.52 1.41
C LEU A 86 10.84 21.22 0.60
N LEU A 87 10.68 20.79 -0.65
CA LEU A 87 11.80 20.49 -1.54
C LEU A 87 12.68 21.73 -1.82
N SER A 88 12.11 22.93 -1.78
CA SER A 88 12.88 24.17 -1.92
C SER A 88 13.77 24.48 -0.72
N ARG A 89 13.50 23.86 0.44
CA ARG A 89 14.25 24.05 1.69
C ARG A 89 14.49 22.71 2.40
N PRO A 90 15.24 21.79 1.79
CA PRO A 90 15.40 20.43 2.30
C PRO A 90 16.09 20.37 3.67
N HIS A 91 16.90 21.37 4.01
CA HIS A 91 17.59 21.45 5.32
C HIS A 91 16.64 21.81 6.48
N ASP A 92 15.46 22.33 6.18
CA ASP A 92 14.46 22.71 7.18
C ASP A 92 13.46 21.55 7.44
N VAL A 93 13.61 20.43 6.75
CA VAL A 93 12.73 19.26 6.88
C VAL A 93 13.24 18.38 8.00
N ASP A 94 12.57 18.42 9.14
CA ASP A 94 12.81 17.51 10.25
C ASP A 94 12.08 16.15 10.03
N GLU A 95 12.34 15.20 10.91
CA GLU A 95 11.76 13.86 10.86
C GLU A 95 10.22 13.89 10.94
N LYS A 96 9.65 14.80 11.74
CA LYS A 96 8.19 14.93 11.89
C LYS A 96 7.55 15.43 10.59
N LEU A 97 8.16 16.40 9.94
CA LEU A 97 7.70 16.97 8.70
C LEU A 97 7.83 15.97 7.56
N PHE A 98 8.89 15.15 7.57
CA PHE A 98 9.06 14.06 6.61
C PHE A 98 8.02 12.96 6.81
N ASP A 99 7.69 12.56 8.04
CA ASP A 99 6.62 11.62 8.34
C ASP A 99 5.25 12.13 7.85
N GLU A 100 4.97 13.41 8.04
CA GLU A 100 3.76 14.05 7.53
C GLU A 100 3.71 14.03 5.99
N TRP A 101 4.85 14.25 5.33
CA TRP A 101 4.94 14.15 3.89
C TRP A 101 4.64 12.72 3.40
N LEU A 102 5.21 11.70 4.05
CA LEU A 102 4.93 10.29 3.72
C LEU A 102 3.45 9.95 3.88
N LYS A 103 2.79 10.42 4.94
CA LYS A 103 1.35 10.22 5.16
C LYS A 103 0.53 10.87 4.04
N ARG A 104 0.82 12.11 3.69
CA ARG A 104 0.11 12.84 2.66
C ARG A 104 0.43 12.36 1.25
N GLN A 105 1.61 11.77 1.03
CA GLN A 105 1.91 11.07 -0.22
C GLN A 105 0.88 9.96 -0.48
N GLY A 106 0.43 9.29 0.57
CA GLY A 106 -0.73 8.39 0.61
C GLY A 106 -0.54 7.02 -0.06
N PRO A 107 -1.63 6.29 -0.12
CA PRO A 107 -2.84 6.44 0.70
C PRO A 107 -2.57 6.08 2.16
N PHE A 108 -2.86 6.96 3.10
CA PHE A 108 -2.69 6.67 4.52
C PHE A 108 -3.92 5.96 5.07
N SER A 109 -3.73 4.82 5.72
CA SER A 109 -4.79 3.97 6.25
C SER A 109 -4.38 3.36 7.58
N PRO A 110 -4.83 3.91 8.72
CA PRO A 110 -4.55 3.35 10.03
C PRO A 110 -5.00 1.89 10.16
N GLY A 111 -6.19 1.55 9.66
CA GLY A 111 -6.71 0.18 9.71
C GLY A 111 -5.83 -0.82 8.95
N LEU A 112 -5.26 -0.41 7.81
CA LEU A 112 -4.28 -1.24 7.08
C LEU A 112 -3.01 -1.46 7.89
N LEU A 113 -2.51 -0.43 8.56
CA LEU A 113 -1.30 -0.52 9.39
C LEU A 113 -1.50 -1.44 10.59
N ASP A 114 -2.67 -1.39 11.22
CA ASP A 114 -3.03 -2.27 12.33
C ASP A 114 -3.15 -3.73 11.83
N ALA A 115 -3.78 -3.94 10.68
CA ALA A 115 -3.89 -5.27 10.07
C ALA A 115 -2.52 -5.86 9.68
N ILE A 116 -1.56 -5.04 9.24
CA ILE A 116 -0.18 -5.47 8.98
C ILE A 116 0.49 -5.96 10.27
N GLN A 117 0.31 -5.25 11.38
CA GLN A 117 0.85 -5.64 12.68
C GLN A 117 0.29 -6.99 13.14
N ASP A 118 -1.00 -7.21 12.92
CA ASP A 118 -1.73 -8.42 13.33
C ASP A 118 -1.68 -9.55 12.27
N CYS A 119 -0.95 -9.36 11.18
CA CYS A 119 -0.88 -10.30 10.06
C CYS A 119 -0.41 -11.69 10.49
N GLN A 120 -1.13 -12.73 10.05
CA GLN A 120 -0.84 -14.13 10.37
C GLN A 120 -0.11 -14.86 9.24
N SER A 121 0.20 -14.20 8.13
CA SER A 121 0.99 -14.80 7.06
C SER A 121 2.44 -15.06 7.49
N ASP A 122 3.13 -15.95 6.80
CA ASP A 122 4.52 -16.32 7.12
C ASP A 122 5.50 -15.20 6.79
N ALA A 123 5.20 -14.40 5.76
CA ALA A 123 5.97 -13.22 5.39
C ALA A 123 5.08 -12.17 4.71
N ILE A 124 5.54 -10.92 4.68
CA ILE A 124 4.83 -9.80 4.05
C ILE A 124 5.70 -9.21 2.95
N VAL A 125 5.11 -9.07 1.77
CA VAL A 125 5.72 -8.43 0.59
C VAL A 125 5.13 -7.03 0.44
N PHE A 126 5.96 -6.01 0.53
CA PHE A 126 5.57 -4.60 0.36
C PHE A 126 5.88 -4.11 -1.04
N HIS A 127 4.92 -3.44 -1.67
CA HIS A 127 5.03 -2.87 -3.02
C HIS A 127 4.08 -1.68 -3.21
N PRO A 128 4.48 -0.59 -3.86
CA PRO A 128 5.83 -0.15 -4.18
C PRO A 128 6.55 0.50 -2.99
N MET A 129 7.82 0.80 -3.13
CA MET A 129 8.66 1.31 -2.04
C MET A 129 8.17 2.65 -1.46
N LEU A 130 7.79 3.60 -2.31
CA LEU A 130 7.44 4.98 -1.92
C LEU A 130 5.94 5.20 -1.67
N SER A 131 5.23 4.23 -1.13
CA SER A 131 3.84 4.40 -0.71
C SER A 131 3.71 4.48 0.81
N SER A 132 2.69 5.20 1.30
CA SER A 132 2.44 5.27 2.74
C SER A 132 2.22 3.90 3.39
N PRO A 133 1.47 2.95 2.79
CA PRO A 133 1.37 1.59 3.31
C PRO A 133 2.72 0.88 3.49
N THR A 134 3.65 1.07 2.56
CA THR A 134 5.00 0.49 2.65
C THR A 134 5.85 1.22 3.69
N SER A 135 5.96 2.55 3.59
CA SER A 135 6.85 3.35 4.42
C SER A 135 6.54 3.25 5.92
N HIS A 136 5.26 3.13 6.26
CA HIS A 136 4.83 2.97 7.65
C HIS A 136 4.64 1.50 8.04
N GLY A 137 4.14 0.67 7.11
CA GLY A 137 3.81 -0.73 7.38
C GLY A 137 5.02 -1.61 7.64
N ILE A 138 6.13 -1.38 6.93
CA ILE A 138 7.34 -2.20 7.08
C ILE A 138 7.89 -2.15 8.51
N PHE A 139 7.74 -1.04 9.21
CA PHE A 139 8.17 -0.87 10.61
C PHE A 139 7.14 -1.37 11.63
N ARG A 140 5.92 -1.66 11.19
CA ARG A 140 4.86 -2.25 12.03
C ARG A 140 4.86 -3.78 11.98
N SER A 141 5.42 -4.35 10.93
CA SER A 141 5.45 -5.80 10.75
C SER A 141 6.35 -6.48 11.80
N ILE A 142 5.82 -7.53 12.41
CA ILE A 142 6.57 -8.48 13.26
C ILE A 142 6.98 -9.74 12.46
N LYS A 143 6.60 -9.82 11.20
CA LYS A 143 6.89 -10.93 10.29
C LYS A 143 8.09 -10.60 9.42
N PRO A 144 8.77 -11.61 8.85
CA PRO A 144 9.75 -11.39 7.78
C PRO A 144 9.15 -10.53 6.67
N THR A 145 9.89 -9.52 6.24
CA THR A 145 9.43 -8.57 5.21
C THR A 145 10.31 -8.62 3.97
N ILE A 146 9.66 -8.52 2.82
CA ILE A 146 10.29 -8.40 1.52
C ILE A 146 9.85 -7.07 0.93
N LEU A 147 10.81 -6.21 0.60
CA LEU A 147 10.53 -5.00 -0.15
C LEU A 147 10.74 -5.27 -1.63
N HIS A 148 9.67 -5.22 -2.40
CA HIS A 148 9.70 -5.32 -3.85
C HIS A 148 9.66 -3.90 -4.42
N PRO A 149 10.77 -3.37 -4.94
CA PRO A 149 10.79 -2.04 -5.55
C PRO A 149 9.98 -2.03 -6.86
N ALA A 150 9.40 -0.87 -7.17
CA ALA A 150 8.72 -0.68 -8.46
C ALA A 150 9.73 -0.32 -9.53
#